data_d786e6b119590dbdb6a482fd6c5293ba
#
_entry.id   d786e6b119590dbdb6a482fd6c5293ba
#
_cell.length_a   1.000
_cell.length_b   1.000
_cell.length_c   1.000
_cell.angle_alpha   90.00
_cell.angle_beta   90.00
_cell.angle_gamma   90.00
#
_symmetry.space_group_name_H-M   'P 1'
#
loop_
_entity.id
_entity.type
_entity.pdbx_description
1 polymer ?
#
loop_
_entity_poly.entity_id
_entity_poly.type
_entity_poly.pdbx_seq_one_letter_code
_entity_poly.pdbx_strand_id
1 'polypeptide(L)'
;MRKTLISLLIIFCTVQLFAQRQMDPKMIEVIKSKKVAFITENVGLTPKESEKFWPVYNQLEKERFALMDKRRELEDKDDDKAVKNEEYYRKLANEIISIPLKESKLMEEYNTKFMAILPAEKVVKLYRAERKFRSYLMHEMRKNDNDNDNDKDKVQNKTTK
;
A
#
# COMPACT_ATOMS: atom_id res chain seq x y z
N MET A 1 -31.49 33.94 -10.70
CA MET A 1 -31.28 32.65 -11.37
C MET A 1 -29.86 32.47 -11.91
N ARG A 2 -29.21 33.39 -12.63
CA ARG A 2 -27.82 33.21 -13.12
C ARG A 2 -26.76 33.11 -12.00
N LYS A 3 -26.91 33.84 -10.90
CA LYS A 3 -25.97 33.82 -9.76
C LYS A 3 -26.05 32.52 -8.94
N THR A 4 -27.22 31.91 -8.84
CA THR A 4 -27.42 30.62 -8.16
C THR A 4 -26.85 29.42 -8.96
N LEU A 5 -26.93 29.49 -10.31
CA LEU A 5 -26.33 28.48 -11.20
C LEU A 5 -24.80 28.50 -11.15
N ILE A 6 -24.18 29.68 -11.06
CA ILE A 6 -22.72 29.83 -10.96
C ILE A 6 -22.23 29.30 -9.59
N SER A 7 -22.98 29.55 -8.51
CA SER A 7 -22.64 29.03 -7.18
C SER A 7 -22.70 27.49 -7.12
N LEU A 8 -23.70 26.88 -7.78
CA LEU A 8 -23.82 25.42 -7.87
C LEU A 8 -22.70 24.80 -8.72
N LEU A 9 -22.24 25.46 -9.76
CA LEU A 9 -21.14 24.98 -10.61
C LEU A 9 -19.80 25.02 -9.88
N ILE A 10 -19.55 26.02 -9.04
CA ILE A 10 -18.32 26.13 -8.23
C ILE A 10 -18.29 25.04 -7.16
N ILE A 11 -19.40 24.73 -6.51
CA ILE A 11 -19.49 23.65 -5.51
C ILE A 11 -19.28 22.28 -6.17
N PHE A 12 -19.76 22.08 -7.39
CA PHE A 12 -19.55 20.83 -8.14
C PHE A 12 -18.08 20.62 -8.54
N CYS A 13 -17.34 21.67 -8.88
CA CYS A 13 -15.91 21.59 -9.19
C CYS A 13 -15.03 21.28 -7.96
N THR A 14 -15.42 21.73 -6.76
CA THR A 14 -14.60 21.48 -5.56
C THR A 14 -14.67 20.05 -5.04
N VAL A 15 -15.75 19.34 -5.31
CA VAL A 15 -15.94 17.92 -4.90
C VAL A 15 -15.04 16.97 -5.71
N GLN A 16 -14.64 17.33 -6.93
CA GLN A 16 -13.77 16.51 -7.78
C GLN A 16 -12.30 16.47 -7.33
N LEU A 17 -11.86 17.41 -6.49
CA LEU A 17 -10.45 17.51 -6.05
C LEU A 17 -10.07 16.60 -4.88
N PHE A 18 -11.05 15.98 -4.21
CA PHE A 18 -10.79 15.04 -3.09
C PHE A 18 -10.79 13.57 -3.51
N ALA A 19 -11.12 13.26 -4.76
CA ALA A 19 -11.09 11.90 -5.26
C ALA A 19 -9.70 11.57 -5.84
N GLN A 20 -9.01 10.64 -5.19
CA GLN A 20 -7.93 9.83 -5.76
C GLN A 20 -6.48 10.26 -5.48
N ARG A 21 -6.02 9.95 -4.29
CA ARG A 21 -4.63 9.48 -4.12
C ARG A 21 -4.55 7.97 -4.41
N GLN A 22 -5.11 7.52 -5.50
CA GLN A 22 -4.79 6.18 -6.02
C GLN A 22 -3.43 6.27 -6.72
N MET A 23 -2.47 5.42 -6.31
CA MET A 23 -1.18 5.33 -7.00
C MET A 23 -1.42 4.98 -8.46
N ASP A 24 -0.71 5.68 -9.36
CA ASP A 24 -0.75 5.40 -10.79
C ASP A 24 -0.50 3.90 -11.04
N PRO A 25 -1.37 3.20 -11.77
CA PRO A 25 -1.18 1.78 -12.12
C PRO A 25 0.21 1.49 -12.73
N LYS A 26 0.77 2.42 -13.51
CA LYS A 26 2.13 2.32 -14.06
C LYS A 26 3.19 2.32 -12.96
N MET A 27 3.00 3.14 -11.93
CA MET A 27 3.91 3.18 -10.79
C MET A 27 3.87 1.86 -10.01
N ILE A 28 2.69 1.27 -9.83
CA ILE A 28 2.53 -0.02 -9.17
C ILE A 28 3.30 -1.11 -9.93
N GLU A 29 3.20 -1.16 -11.26
CA GLU A 29 3.93 -2.10 -12.11
C GLU A 29 5.45 -1.93 -12.00
N VAL A 30 5.93 -0.68 -12.00
CA VAL A 30 7.36 -0.37 -11.81
C VAL A 30 7.84 -0.85 -10.44
N ILE A 31 7.08 -0.60 -9.37
CA ILE A 31 7.43 -1.05 -8.03
C ILE A 31 7.46 -2.58 -7.94
N LYS A 32 6.49 -3.28 -8.54
CA LYS A 32 6.47 -4.74 -8.61
C LYS A 32 7.71 -5.29 -9.32
N SER A 33 8.05 -4.74 -10.48
CA SER A 33 9.23 -5.16 -11.25
C SER A 33 10.52 -4.94 -10.46
N LYS A 34 10.68 -3.79 -9.82
CA LYS A 34 11.82 -3.51 -8.93
C LYS A 34 11.88 -4.50 -7.76
N LYS A 35 10.73 -4.83 -7.15
CA LYS A 35 10.64 -5.78 -6.03
C LYS A 35 11.06 -7.18 -6.45
N VAL A 36 10.62 -7.63 -7.63
CA VAL A 36 10.99 -8.93 -8.19
C VAL A 36 12.51 -9.01 -8.39
N ALA A 37 13.11 -8.03 -9.06
CA ALA A 37 14.54 -7.99 -9.27
C ALA A 37 15.31 -7.98 -7.94
N PHE A 38 14.92 -7.10 -7.02
CA PHE A 38 15.57 -6.95 -5.71
C PHE A 38 15.52 -8.21 -4.87
N ILE A 39 14.36 -8.87 -4.75
CA ILE A 39 14.21 -10.11 -3.98
C ILE A 39 14.99 -11.24 -4.64
N THR A 40 14.89 -11.40 -5.96
CA THR A 40 15.61 -12.46 -6.69
C THR A 40 17.10 -12.39 -6.43
N GLU A 41 17.69 -11.18 -6.51
CA GLU A 41 19.11 -10.93 -6.28
C GLU A 41 19.51 -11.17 -4.81
N ASN A 42 18.82 -10.54 -3.85
CA ASN A 42 19.19 -10.59 -2.43
C ASN A 42 18.97 -11.96 -1.78
N VAL A 43 18.01 -12.75 -2.26
CA VAL A 43 17.77 -14.12 -1.84
C VAL A 43 18.71 -15.09 -2.55
N GLY A 44 19.17 -14.74 -3.75
CA GLY A 44 19.96 -15.61 -4.62
C GLY A 44 19.11 -16.75 -5.17
N LEU A 45 17.90 -16.42 -5.69
CA LEU A 45 17.00 -17.42 -6.27
C LEU A 45 17.56 -17.95 -7.57
N THR A 46 17.67 -19.27 -7.70
CA THR A 46 17.93 -19.92 -8.99
C THR A 46 16.70 -19.85 -9.88
N PRO A 47 16.83 -20.05 -11.21
CA PRO A 47 15.66 -20.10 -12.11
C PRO A 47 14.61 -21.14 -11.68
N LYS A 48 15.05 -22.34 -11.26
CA LYS A 48 14.16 -23.40 -10.80
C LYS A 48 13.43 -23.08 -9.49
N GLU A 49 14.11 -22.37 -8.57
CA GLU A 49 13.47 -21.89 -7.35
C GLU A 49 12.50 -20.74 -7.66
N SER A 50 12.86 -19.81 -8.52
CA SER A 50 12.03 -18.69 -8.94
C SER A 50 10.70 -19.13 -9.56
N GLU A 51 10.72 -20.16 -10.40
CA GLU A 51 9.53 -20.73 -11.03
C GLU A 51 8.49 -21.18 -9.99
N LYS A 52 8.93 -21.79 -8.89
CA LYS A 52 8.05 -22.27 -7.82
C LYS A 52 7.72 -21.19 -6.79
N PHE A 53 8.64 -20.30 -6.53
CA PHE A 53 8.56 -19.29 -5.47
C PHE A 53 7.58 -18.17 -5.84
N TRP A 54 7.68 -17.59 -7.04
CA TRP A 54 6.91 -16.41 -7.41
C TRP A 54 5.39 -16.60 -7.40
N PRO A 55 4.83 -17.73 -7.85
CA PRO A 55 3.39 -17.97 -7.73
C PRO A 55 2.90 -17.94 -6.27
N VAL A 56 3.65 -18.56 -5.36
CA VAL A 56 3.31 -18.60 -3.93
C VAL A 56 3.47 -17.21 -3.29
N TYR A 57 4.54 -16.51 -3.63
CA TYR A 57 4.79 -15.16 -3.13
C TYR A 57 3.72 -14.15 -3.61
N ASN A 58 3.35 -14.20 -4.87
CA ASN A 58 2.31 -13.34 -5.42
C ASN A 58 0.94 -13.60 -4.78
N GLN A 59 0.64 -14.85 -4.42
CA GLN A 59 -0.59 -15.17 -3.70
C GLN A 59 -0.56 -14.59 -2.28
N LEU A 60 0.56 -14.69 -1.55
CA LEU A 60 0.73 -14.02 -0.25
C LEU A 60 0.48 -12.51 -0.35
N GLU A 61 1.11 -11.86 -1.34
CA GLU A 61 0.96 -10.40 -1.52
C GLU A 61 -0.51 -10.02 -1.79
N LYS A 62 -1.22 -10.81 -2.60
CA LYS A 62 -2.65 -10.61 -2.85
C LYS A 62 -3.49 -10.70 -1.58
N GLU A 63 -3.24 -11.71 -0.74
CA GLU A 63 -3.98 -11.92 0.50
C GLU A 63 -3.63 -10.85 1.56
N ARG A 64 -2.38 -10.43 1.65
CA ARG A 64 -1.97 -9.30 2.48
C ARG A 64 -2.62 -8.00 2.05
N PHE A 65 -2.68 -7.76 0.74
CA PHE A 65 -3.35 -6.57 0.20
C PHE A 65 -4.85 -6.55 0.56
N ALA A 66 -5.54 -7.68 0.46
CA ALA A 66 -6.94 -7.80 0.87
C ALA A 66 -7.16 -7.50 2.37
N LEU A 67 -6.23 -7.92 3.24
CA LEU A 67 -6.27 -7.57 4.67
C LEU A 67 -6.03 -6.07 4.91
N MET A 68 -5.12 -5.45 4.16
CA MET A 68 -4.85 -4.01 4.23
C MET A 68 -6.07 -3.19 3.77
N ASP A 69 -6.72 -3.59 2.68
CA ASP A 69 -7.93 -2.93 2.19
C ASP A 69 -9.07 -3.06 3.20
N LYS A 70 -9.24 -4.27 3.78
CA LYS A 70 -10.21 -4.46 4.85
C LYS A 70 -9.95 -3.57 6.07
N ARG A 71 -8.69 -3.40 6.44
CA ARG A 71 -8.30 -2.49 7.53
C ARG A 71 -8.69 -1.06 7.20
N ARG A 72 -8.38 -0.58 5.99
CA ARG A 72 -8.75 0.77 5.53
C ARG A 72 -10.27 0.97 5.56
N GLU A 73 -11.03 0.02 5.04
CA GLU A 73 -12.50 0.06 5.11
C GLU A 73 -13.04 0.19 6.55
N LEU A 74 -12.39 -0.46 7.52
CA LEU A 74 -12.79 -0.38 8.93
C LEU A 74 -12.42 0.97 9.56
N GLU A 75 -11.27 1.53 9.20
CA GLU A 75 -10.80 2.83 9.66
C GLU A 75 -11.65 3.98 9.07
N ASP A 76 -12.07 3.87 7.80
CA ASP A 76 -12.89 4.88 7.11
C ASP A 76 -14.40 4.83 7.52
N LYS A 77 -14.87 3.76 8.15
CA LYS A 77 -16.26 3.61 8.58
C LYS A 77 -16.74 4.63 9.63
N ASP A 78 -15.85 5.42 10.18
CA ASP A 78 -16.20 6.42 11.20
C ASP A 78 -16.88 7.66 10.63
N ASP A 79 -16.88 7.88 9.33
CA ASP A 79 -17.46 9.04 8.65
C ASP A 79 -18.97 8.91 8.35
N ASP A 80 -19.58 7.75 8.58
CA ASP A 80 -20.98 7.51 8.19
C ASP A 80 -21.96 8.03 9.25
N LYS A 81 -22.98 8.77 8.82
CA LYS A 81 -23.99 9.49 9.64
C LYS A 81 -24.97 8.58 10.41
N ALA A 82 -24.73 7.29 10.49
CA ALA A 82 -25.56 6.36 11.26
C ALA A 82 -25.40 6.55 12.77
N VAL A 83 -26.48 6.36 13.51
CA VAL A 83 -26.45 6.37 14.99
C VAL A 83 -25.57 5.22 15.48
N LYS A 84 -24.38 5.57 15.97
CA LYS A 84 -23.39 4.61 16.44
C LYS A 84 -23.54 4.44 17.94
N ASN A 85 -23.86 3.24 18.39
CA ASN A 85 -23.98 2.90 19.79
C ASN A 85 -22.72 2.15 20.30
N GLU A 86 -22.65 1.90 21.60
CA GLU A 86 -21.53 1.21 22.24
C GLU A 86 -21.26 -0.18 21.63
N GLU A 87 -22.29 -0.91 21.21
CA GLU A 87 -22.16 -2.22 20.60
C GLU A 87 -21.48 -2.11 19.21
N TYR A 88 -21.82 -1.10 18.42
CA TYR A 88 -21.17 -0.81 17.15
C TYR A 88 -19.65 -0.60 17.33
N TYR A 89 -19.26 0.29 18.26
CA TYR A 89 -17.84 0.57 18.49
C TYR A 89 -17.09 -0.64 19.06
N ARG A 90 -17.73 -1.46 19.89
CA ARG A 90 -17.15 -2.70 20.40
C ARG A 90 -16.87 -3.71 19.28
N LYS A 91 -17.79 -3.88 18.34
CA LYS A 91 -17.59 -4.72 17.15
C LYS A 91 -16.47 -4.17 16.26
N LEU A 92 -16.48 -2.88 15.98
CA LEU A 92 -15.46 -2.24 15.16
C LEU A 92 -14.07 -2.40 15.77
N ALA A 93 -13.90 -2.16 17.07
CA ALA A 93 -12.64 -2.36 17.78
C ALA A 93 -12.13 -3.81 17.68
N ASN A 94 -13.01 -4.80 17.85
CA ASN A 94 -12.67 -6.22 17.70
C ASN A 94 -12.29 -6.56 16.25
N GLU A 95 -12.97 -6.00 15.26
CA GLU A 95 -12.60 -6.19 13.85
C GLU A 95 -11.23 -5.59 13.55
N ILE A 96 -10.95 -4.38 13.97
CA ILE A 96 -9.65 -3.71 13.76
C ILE A 96 -8.51 -4.55 14.35
N ILE A 97 -8.63 -4.99 15.61
CA ILE A 97 -7.57 -5.79 16.26
C ILE A 97 -7.43 -7.20 15.66
N SER A 98 -8.46 -7.71 14.99
CA SER A 98 -8.40 -9.02 14.33
C SER A 98 -7.49 -9.03 13.08
N ILE A 99 -7.30 -7.89 12.41
CA ILE A 99 -6.53 -7.81 11.17
C ILE A 99 -5.05 -8.19 11.37
N PRO A 100 -4.29 -7.59 12.30
CA PRO A 100 -2.90 -7.99 12.53
C PRO A 100 -2.77 -9.45 12.98
N LEU A 101 -3.75 -10.01 13.69
CA LEU A 101 -3.75 -11.44 14.05
C LEU A 101 -3.90 -12.32 12.80
N LYS A 102 -4.78 -11.95 11.88
CA LYS A 102 -4.94 -12.64 10.59
C LYS A 102 -3.68 -12.53 9.74
N GLU A 103 -3.03 -11.36 9.70
CA GLU A 103 -1.78 -11.16 8.99
C GLU A 103 -0.66 -12.05 9.56
N SER A 104 -0.55 -12.14 10.89
CA SER A 104 0.43 -13.01 11.54
C SER A 104 0.23 -14.49 11.20
N LYS A 105 -1.02 -14.98 11.23
CA LYS A 105 -1.35 -16.34 10.82
C LYS A 105 -1.07 -16.61 9.36
N LEU A 106 -1.39 -15.67 8.49
CA LEU A 106 -1.08 -15.73 7.08
C LEU A 106 0.44 -15.87 6.84
N MET A 107 1.22 -15.06 7.54
CA MET A 107 2.69 -15.12 7.46
C MET A 107 3.24 -16.46 7.95
N GLU A 108 2.70 -17.05 9.00
CA GLU A 108 3.07 -18.37 9.49
C GLU A 108 2.77 -19.47 8.47
N GLU A 109 1.58 -19.43 7.86
CA GLU A 109 1.20 -20.37 6.79
C GLU A 109 2.13 -20.28 5.59
N TYR A 110 2.41 -19.07 5.11
CA TYR A 110 3.29 -18.87 3.96
C TYR A 110 4.77 -19.14 4.27
N ASN A 111 5.21 -18.93 5.51
CA ASN A 111 6.53 -19.38 5.94
C ASN A 111 6.72 -20.90 5.73
N THR A 112 5.69 -21.69 6.07
CA THR A 112 5.71 -23.14 5.83
C THR A 112 5.78 -23.46 4.33
N LYS A 113 5.01 -22.76 3.50
CA LYS A 113 5.06 -22.91 2.03
C LYS A 113 6.42 -22.54 1.45
N PHE A 114 7.05 -21.46 1.94
CA PHE A 114 8.40 -21.05 1.50
C PHE A 114 9.47 -22.05 1.92
N MET A 115 9.41 -22.60 3.14
CA MET A 115 10.31 -23.64 3.60
C MET A 115 10.22 -24.94 2.80
N ALA A 116 9.07 -25.21 2.17
CA ALA A 116 8.91 -26.34 1.26
C ALA A 116 9.55 -26.11 -0.13
N ILE A 117 9.82 -24.86 -0.50
CA ILE A 117 10.35 -24.47 -1.82
C ILE A 117 11.84 -24.10 -1.74
N LEU A 118 12.23 -23.42 -0.66
CA LEU A 118 13.54 -22.83 -0.48
C LEU A 118 14.25 -23.40 0.76
N PRO A 119 15.59 -23.49 0.75
CA PRO A 119 16.35 -23.71 1.97
C PRO A 119 16.05 -22.64 3.03
N ALA A 120 16.06 -23.03 4.30
CA ALA A 120 15.74 -22.12 5.43
C ALA A 120 16.57 -20.83 5.43
N GLU A 121 17.85 -20.91 5.04
CA GLU A 121 18.72 -19.72 4.88
C GLU A 121 18.13 -18.72 3.87
N LYS A 122 17.60 -19.18 2.74
CA LYS A 122 17.00 -18.32 1.71
C LYS A 122 15.68 -17.72 2.20
N VAL A 123 14.90 -18.42 3.01
CA VAL A 123 13.68 -17.87 3.63
C VAL A 123 14.04 -16.75 4.61
N VAL A 124 15.10 -16.88 5.39
CA VAL A 124 15.62 -15.79 6.24
C VAL A 124 16.09 -14.60 5.39
N LYS A 125 16.80 -14.86 4.27
CA LYS A 125 17.18 -13.81 3.32
C LYS A 125 15.98 -13.11 2.71
N LEU A 126 14.91 -13.84 2.39
CA LEU A 126 13.65 -13.27 1.88
C LEU A 126 13.08 -12.22 2.86
N TYR A 127 12.91 -12.55 4.13
CA TYR A 127 12.36 -11.61 5.11
C TYR A 127 13.27 -10.38 5.33
N ARG A 128 14.58 -10.57 5.24
CA ARG A 128 15.53 -9.46 5.28
C ARG A 128 15.45 -8.59 4.03
N ALA A 129 15.32 -9.20 2.85
CA ALA A 129 15.17 -8.50 1.58
C ALA A 129 13.87 -7.69 1.52
N GLU A 130 12.74 -8.26 1.96
CA GLU A 130 11.47 -7.53 2.07
C GLU A 130 11.57 -6.28 2.95
N ARG A 131 12.19 -6.41 4.12
CA ARG A 131 12.38 -5.27 5.03
C ARG A 131 13.27 -4.19 4.40
N LYS A 132 14.37 -4.58 3.74
CA LYS A 132 15.26 -3.66 3.03
C LYS A 132 14.54 -2.97 1.88
N PHE A 133 13.77 -3.70 1.08
CA PHE A 133 13.01 -3.13 -0.03
C PHE A 133 11.97 -2.13 0.44
N ARG A 134 11.27 -2.42 1.52
CA ARG A 134 10.31 -1.49 2.13
C ARG A 134 11.00 -0.19 2.58
N SER A 135 12.15 -0.28 3.23
CA SER A 135 12.93 0.89 3.64
C SER A 135 13.43 1.70 2.44
N TYR A 136 13.91 1.01 1.39
CA TYR A 136 14.30 1.64 0.13
C TYR A 136 13.12 2.40 -0.51
N LEU A 137 11.97 1.76 -0.63
CA LEU A 137 10.79 2.37 -1.23
C LEU A 137 10.32 3.62 -0.45
N MET A 138 10.31 3.55 0.87
CA MET A 138 9.96 4.69 1.73
C MET A 138 10.94 5.86 1.58
N HIS A 139 12.23 5.57 1.38
CA HIS A 139 13.23 6.59 1.13
C HIS A 139 13.03 7.26 -0.23
N GLU A 140 12.80 6.49 -1.28
CA GLU A 140 12.54 7.00 -2.63
C GLU A 140 11.27 7.87 -2.69
N MET A 141 10.20 7.45 -2.01
CA MET A 141 8.96 8.23 -1.96
C MET A 141 9.18 9.59 -1.28
N ARG A 142 9.90 9.63 -0.15
CA ARG A 142 10.22 10.90 0.55
C ARG A 142 11.09 11.83 -0.29
N LYS A 143 12.03 11.27 -1.06
CA LYS A 143 12.88 12.05 -1.94
C LYS A 143 12.07 12.72 -3.05
N ASN A 144 11.17 11.97 -3.69
CA ASN A 144 10.30 12.50 -4.72
C ASN A 144 9.34 13.58 -4.21
N ASP A 145 8.83 13.45 -2.97
CA ASP A 145 7.98 14.48 -2.35
C ASP A 145 8.77 15.78 -2.14
N ASN A 146 9.99 15.70 -1.62
CA ASN A 146 10.85 16.86 -1.39
C ASN A 146 11.27 17.56 -2.71
N ASP A 147 11.55 16.80 -3.77
CA ASP A 147 11.92 17.35 -5.08
C ASP A 147 10.72 18.08 -5.71
N ASN A 148 9.50 17.55 -5.58
CA ASN A 148 8.28 18.18 -6.06
C ASN A 148 7.93 19.48 -5.31
N ASP A 149 8.17 19.56 -4.02
CA ASP A 149 7.92 20.79 -3.23
C ASP A 149 8.94 21.88 -3.55
N ASN A 150 10.22 21.54 -3.74
CA ASN A 150 11.24 22.48 -4.18
C ASN A 150 10.98 23.06 -5.56
N ASP A 151 10.38 22.31 -6.49
CA ASP A 151 10.02 22.82 -7.81
C ASP A 151 8.79 23.74 -7.78
N LYS A 152 7.84 23.51 -6.89
CA LYS A 152 6.68 24.42 -6.69
C LYS A 152 7.13 25.77 -6.14
N ASP A 153 8.04 25.79 -5.17
CA ASP A 153 8.58 27.03 -4.61
C ASP A 153 9.38 27.86 -5.63
N LYS A 154 10.10 27.20 -6.53
CA LYS A 154 10.81 27.88 -7.62
C LYS A 154 9.88 28.49 -8.67
N VAL A 155 8.73 27.88 -8.94
CA VAL A 155 7.72 28.38 -9.87
C VAL A 155 7.00 29.60 -9.28
N GLN A 156 6.64 29.57 -7.99
CA GLN A 156 5.98 30.70 -7.33
C GLN A 156 6.88 31.94 -7.23
N ASN A 157 8.17 31.77 -6.96
CA ASN A 157 9.13 32.89 -6.91
C ASN A 157 9.46 33.54 -8.27
N LYS A 158 9.14 32.85 -9.39
CA LYS A 158 9.29 33.43 -10.74
C LYS A 158 8.08 34.23 -11.22
N THR A 159 6.92 34.04 -10.59
CA THR A 159 5.67 34.71 -10.98
C THR A 159 5.45 36.05 -10.22
N THR A 160 6.29 36.35 -9.23
CA THR A 160 6.17 37.52 -8.36
C THR A 160 7.24 38.61 -8.67
N LYS A 161 7.92 38.54 -9.79
CA LYS A 161 8.83 39.56 -10.31
C LYS A 161 8.30 40.07 -11.66
#